data_5f9b318ace45b9bc8884299a7a21a44b
#
_entry.id   5f9b318ace45b9bc8884299a7a21a44b
#
_cell.length_a   1.000
_cell.length_b   1.000
_cell.length_c   1.000
_cell.angle_alpha   90.00
_cell.angle_beta   90.00
_cell.angle_gamma   90.00
#
_symmetry.space_group_name_H-M   'P 1'
#
loop_
_entity.id
_entity.type
_entity.pdbx_description
1 polymer ?
#
loop_
_entity_poly.entity_id
_entity_poly.type
_entity_poly.pdbx_seq_one_letter_code
_entity_poly.pdbx_strand_id
1 'polypeptide(L)'
;MCIRDSGGQALGGITIVQSTGSPASRTRVQALASGEGYPVRIRGLEDGQVVDRTIRSTSIERALGASEDWPALRDLFGDAVLKVVVSNTADRGYLLHDGDNASSLLHDAAAPTSFPAKLLVLLHGRWRRCPSAPLTLLPCELIERNGEVLRDTVAGLAAEWRTEPEFVSWLERHCVWANSLVDR
;
A
#
# COMPACT_ATOMS: atom_id res chain seq x y z
N MET A 1 -6.39 11.00 15.19
CA MET A 1 -7.76 10.96 14.62
C MET A 1 -7.84 9.69 13.80
N CYS A 2 -8.52 8.65 14.29
CA CYS A 2 -8.77 7.46 13.46
C CYS A 2 -9.62 7.85 12.25
N ILE A 3 -9.42 7.19 11.10
CA ILE A 3 -10.37 7.27 10.02
C ILE A 3 -11.69 6.73 10.54
N ARG A 4 -12.72 7.55 10.47
CA ARG A 4 -14.08 7.19 10.87
C ARG A 4 -15.01 7.28 9.68
N ASP A 5 -15.96 6.37 9.61
CA ASP A 5 -17.04 6.47 8.63
C ASP A 5 -18.01 7.61 8.98
N SER A 6 -19.04 7.81 8.14
CA SER A 6 -20.09 8.82 8.37
C SER A 6 -20.92 8.57 9.65
N GLY A 7 -20.89 7.36 10.20
CA GLY A 7 -21.49 6.98 11.48
C GLY A 7 -20.57 7.17 12.68
N GLY A 8 -19.34 7.66 12.48
CA GLY A 8 -18.35 7.88 13.53
C GLY A 8 -17.63 6.61 14.00
N GLN A 9 -17.78 5.49 13.29
CA GLN A 9 -17.09 4.25 13.62
C GLN A 9 -15.64 4.28 13.15
N ALA A 10 -14.71 3.74 13.95
CA ALA A 10 -13.31 3.63 13.58
C ALA A 10 -13.12 2.56 12.50
N LEU A 11 -12.56 2.94 11.36
CA LEU A 11 -12.26 2.01 10.25
C LEU A 11 -10.95 1.23 10.47
N GLY A 12 -10.10 1.69 11.38
CA GLY A 12 -8.82 1.06 11.71
C GLY A 12 -7.67 2.06 11.76
N GLY A 13 -6.48 1.54 12.06
CA GLY A 13 -5.24 2.29 12.03
C GLY A 13 -4.63 2.37 10.63
N ILE A 14 -3.76 3.35 10.42
CA ILE A 14 -3.05 3.55 9.17
C ILE A 14 -1.58 3.17 9.36
N THR A 15 -1.10 2.24 8.53
CA THR A 15 0.33 2.04 8.34
C THR A 15 0.75 2.71 7.04
N ILE A 16 1.70 3.64 7.09
CA ILE A 16 2.31 4.24 5.90
C ILE A 16 3.49 3.40 5.46
N VAL A 17 3.60 3.14 4.16
CA VAL A 17 4.73 2.43 3.57
C VAL A 17 5.40 3.34 2.53
N GLN A 18 6.69 3.61 2.73
CA GLN A 18 7.50 4.30 1.75
C GLN A 18 8.14 3.27 0.82
N SER A 19 7.74 3.28 -0.45
CA SER A 19 8.16 2.29 -1.44
C SER A 19 9.58 2.51 -1.98
N THR A 20 10.14 3.73 -1.84
CA THR A 20 11.48 4.10 -2.34
C THR A 20 12.46 4.36 -1.20
N GLY A 21 13.71 3.90 -1.34
CA GLY A 21 14.76 3.98 -0.32
C GLY A 21 15.60 5.28 -0.33
N SER A 22 15.08 6.44 -0.76
CA SER A 22 15.84 7.69 -0.77
C SER A 22 16.10 8.23 0.65
N PRO A 23 17.18 8.98 0.90
CA PRO A 23 17.44 9.60 2.21
C PRO A 23 16.28 10.47 2.70
N ALA A 24 15.67 11.26 1.82
CA ALA A 24 14.50 12.09 2.15
C ALA A 24 13.28 11.25 2.56
N SER A 25 13.12 10.08 1.95
CA SER A 25 12.06 9.13 2.29
C SER A 25 12.28 8.54 3.68
N ARG A 26 13.50 8.17 4.03
CA ARG A 26 13.84 7.66 5.38
C ARG A 26 13.54 8.67 6.47
N THR A 27 13.96 9.93 6.30
CA THR A 27 13.65 10.99 7.27
C THR A 27 12.13 11.15 7.46
N ARG A 28 11.35 11.07 6.39
CA ARG A 28 9.90 11.16 6.45
C ARG A 28 9.28 9.98 7.21
N VAL A 29 9.72 8.75 6.91
CA VAL A 29 9.28 7.54 7.63
C VAL A 29 9.58 7.66 9.12
N GLN A 30 10.79 8.06 9.49
CA GLN A 30 11.18 8.25 10.89
C GLN A 30 10.31 9.28 11.60
N ALA A 31 10.05 10.42 10.96
CA ALA A 31 9.19 11.46 11.53
C ALA A 31 7.74 10.98 11.76
N LEU A 32 7.21 10.17 10.84
CA LEU A 32 5.86 9.61 10.96
C LEU A 32 5.80 8.45 11.95
N ALA A 33 6.88 7.69 12.10
CA ALA A 33 6.97 6.56 13.04
C ALA A 33 7.13 7.02 14.50
N SER A 34 7.40 8.30 14.76
CA SER A 34 7.63 8.81 16.13
C SER A 34 6.43 8.67 17.07
N GLY A 35 5.24 8.40 16.54
CA GLY A 35 3.99 8.30 17.34
C GLY A 35 3.45 9.64 17.83
N GLU A 36 4.19 10.73 17.66
CA GLU A 36 3.76 12.07 18.09
C GLU A 36 2.69 12.70 17.17
N GLY A 37 2.38 12.05 16.06
CA GLY A 37 1.53 12.57 15.00
C GLY A 37 2.21 13.66 14.17
N TYR A 38 1.52 14.19 13.17
CA TYR A 38 2.05 15.22 12.28
C TYR A 38 1.13 16.44 12.21
N PRO A 39 1.69 17.65 12.04
CA PRO A 39 0.90 18.86 11.94
C PRO A 39 0.20 18.94 10.57
N VAL A 40 -1.08 19.28 10.59
CA VAL A 40 -1.88 19.61 9.41
C VAL A 40 -2.32 21.07 9.52
N ARG A 41 -1.82 21.94 8.64
CA ARG A 41 -2.23 23.35 8.59
C ARG A 41 -3.46 23.48 7.71
N ILE A 42 -4.55 23.97 8.29
CA ILE A 42 -5.81 24.26 7.61
C ILE A 42 -5.87 25.73 7.31
N ARG A 43 -5.98 26.09 6.02
CA ARG A 43 -6.09 27.47 5.56
C ARG A 43 -7.23 27.59 4.57
N GLY A 44 -8.06 28.61 4.73
CA GLY A 44 -9.19 28.83 3.84
C GLY A 44 -10.18 29.84 4.38
N LEU A 45 -11.39 29.78 3.85
CA LEU A 45 -12.54 30.51 4.33
C LEU A 45 -13.57 29.50 4.89
N GLU A 46 -14.03 29.75 6.10
CA GLU A 46 -15.09 29.01 6.77
C GLU A 46 -16.13 30.05 7.22
N ASP A 47 -17.35 29.97 6.70
CA ASP A 47 -18.44 30.93 6.96
C ASP A 47 -18.04 32.41 6.72
N GLY A 48 -17.25 32.66 5.69
CA GLY A 48 -16.76 34.01 5.34
C GLY A 48 -15.61 34.54 6.21
N GLN A 49 -15.14 33.76 7.19
CA GLN A 49 -14.01 34.08 8.06
C GLN A 49 -12.74 33.41 7.55
N VAL A 50 -11.61 34.09 7.64
CA VAL A 50 -10.30 33.53 7.32
C VAL A 50 -9.90 32.54 8.42
N VAL A 51 -9.65 31.27 8.03
CA VAL A 51 -9.15 30.24 8.91
C VAL A 51 -7.67 29.99 8.60
N ASP A 52 -6.83 30.03 9.61
CA ASP A 52 -5.43 29.61 9.56
C ASP A 52 -5.09 28.93 10.90
N ARG A 53 -5.33 27.63 10.96
CA ARG A 53 -5.11 26.83 12.18
C ARG A 53 -4.29 25.59 11.89
N THR A 54 -3.54 25.12 12.89
CA THR A 54 -2.82 23.87 12.81
C THR A 54 -3.48 22.86 13.77
N ILE A 55 -3.80 21.69 13.23
CA ILE A 55 -4.22 20.54 14.02
C ILE A 55 -3.13 19.47 13.97
N ARG A 56 -3.09 18.58 14.97
CA ARG A 56 -2.19 17.43 14.96
C ARG A 56 -2.98 16.17 14.63
N SER A 57 -2.59 15.48 13.56
CA SER A 57 -3.17 14.19 13.20
C SER A 57 -2.36 13.05 13.83
N THR A 58 -3.06 12.12 14.50
CA THR A 58 -2.50 10.93 15.15
C THR A 58 -3.06 9.64 14.54
N SER A 59 -3.58 9.70 13.32
CA SER A 59 -4.18 8.54 12.63
C SER A 59 -3.17 7.53 12.10
N ILE A 60 -1.89 7.91 12.01
CA ILE A 60 -0.81 7.01 11.60
C ILE A 60 -0.32 6.26 12.84
N GLU A 61 -0.47 4.94 12.83
CA GLU A 61 -0.01 4.06 13.90
C GLU A 61 1.40 3.53 13.64
N ARG A 62 1.76 3.39 12.35
CA ARG A 62 3.06 2.84 11.96
C ARG A 62 3.52 3.44 10.63
N ALA A 63 4.84 3.56 10.48
CA ALA A 63 5.47 3.93 9.22
C ALA A 63 6.64 2.96 8.94
N LEU A 64 6.70 2.43 7.72
CA LEU A 64 7.65 1.41 7.29
C LEU A 64 8.35 1.85 6.01
N GLY A 65 9.64 1.53 5.91
CA GLY A 65 10.39 1.55 4.66
C GLY A 65 10.31 0.20 3.96
N ALA A 66 9.90 0.14 2.70
CA ALA A 66 9.68 -1.13 2.02
C ALA A 66 10.95 -1.99 1.89
N SER A 67 12.13 -1.39 1.84
CA SER A 67 13.39 -2.13 1.77
C SER A 67 13.95 -2.47 3.15
N GLU A 68 13.90 -1.53 4.05
CA GLU A 68 14.49 -1.64 5.39
C GLU A 68 13.62 -2.52 6.32
N ASP A 69 12.29 -2.38 6.20
CA ASP A 69 11.33 -3.06 7.07
C ASP A 69 10.58 -4.17 6.31
N TRP A 70 11.21 -4.77 5.28
CA TRP A 70 10.57 -5.77 4.41
C TRP A 70 9.94 -6.96 5.17
N PRO A 71 10.60 -7.56 6.18
CA PRO A 71 9.99 -8.61 6.98
C PRO A 71 8.72 -8.15 7.70
N ALA A 72 8.76 -6.96 8.32
CA ALA A 72 7.59 -6.40 9.00
C ALA A 72 6.42 -6.09 8.04
N LEU A 73 6.75 -5.68 6.80
CA LEU A 73 5.75 -5.48 5.75
C LEU A 73 5.12 -6.80 5.28
N ARG A 74 5.92 -7.85 5.12
CA ARG A 74 5.42 -9.21 4.84
C ARG A 74 4.51 -9.72 5.96
N ASP A 75 4.86 -9.47 7.21
CA ASP A 75 4.03 -9.84 8.36
C ASP A 75 2.70 -9.08 8.37
N LEU A 76 2.72 -7.78 8.10
CA LEU A 76 1.51 -6.96 7.98
C LEU A 76 0.56 -7.50 6.89
N PHE A 77 1.09 -7.83 5.71
CA PHE A 77 0.27 -8.41 4.63
C PHE A 77 -0.25 -9.80 4.96
N GLY A 78 0.52 -10.59 5.71
CA GLY A 78 0.10 -11.91 6.19
C GLY A 78 -0.94 -11.88 7.33
N ASP A 79 -1.33 -10.70 7.82
CA ASP A 79 -2.34 -10.56 8.86
C ASP A 79 -3.72 -10.29 8.25
N ALA A 80 -4.73 -11.03 8.73
CA ALA A 80 -6.11 -10.87 8.30
C ALA A 80 -6.74 -9.53 8.73
N VAL A 81 -6.09 -8.79 9.63
CA VAL A 81 -6.51 -7.45 10.07
C VAL A 81 -6.35 -6.41 8.95
N LEU A 82 -5.40 -6.61 8.04
CA LEU A 82 -5.23 -5.74 6.88
C LEU A 82 -6.42 -5.92 5.93
N LYS A 83 -7.17 -4.85 5.66
CA LYS A 83 -8.39 -4.84 4.84
C LYS A 83 -8.24 -4.08 3.54
N VAL A 84 -7.46 -2.99 3.56
CA VAL A 84 -7.34 -2.08 2.42
C VAL A 84 -5.87 -1.70 2.22
N VAL A 85 -5.45 -1.71 0.98
CA VAL A 85 -4.16 -1.17 0.53
C VAL A 85 -4.45 -0.02 -0.42
N VAL A 86 -3.96 1.16 -0.08
CA VAL A 86 -4.01 2.34 -0.96
C VAL A 86 -2.61 2.57 -1.51
N SER A 87 -2.48 2.72 -2.83
CA SER A 87 -1.19 3.03 -3.45
C SER A 87 -1.23 4.36 -4.22
N ASN A 88 -0.10 5.05 -4.24
CA ASN A 88 0.16 6.19 -5.11
C ASN A 88 1.68 6.26 -5.36
N THR A 89 2.12 5.54 -6.36
CA THR A 89 3.54 5.34 -6.69
C THR A 89 4.03 6.22 -7.84
N ALA A 90 3.29 7.29 -8.13
CA ALA A 90 3.48 8.22 -9.25
C ALA A 90 3.28 7.57 -10.64
N ASP A 91 3.48 8.35 -11.71
CA ASP A 91 3.14 7.98 -13.10
C ASP A 91 3.91 6.76 -13.65
N ARG A 92 5.04 6.43 -13.04
CA ARG A 92 5.91 5.29 -13.43
C ARG A 92 5.78 4.09 -12.48
N GLY A 93 4.84 4.14 -11.55
CA GLY A 93 4.76 3.17 -10.46
C GLY A 93 4.47 1.73 -10.87
N TYR A 94 3.92 1.51 -12.06
CA TYR A 94 3.65 0.15 -12.58
C TYR A 94 4.73 -0.38 -13.52
N LEU A 95 5.82 0.36 -13.72
CA LEU A 95 6.94 -0.16 -14.49
C LEU A 95 7.62 -1.30 -13.73
N LEU A 96 7.89 -2.37 -14.47
CA LEU A 96 8.64 -3.51 -13.97
C LEU A 96 10.14 -3.23 -14.03
N HIS A 97 10.91 -3.95 -13.24
CA HIS A 97 12.36 -3.87 -13.20
C HIS A 97 12.97 -5.21 -13.62
N ASP A 98 13.89 -5.19 -14.56
CA ASP A 98 14.51 -6.41 -15.15
C ASP A 98 15.21 -7.31 -14.13
N GLY A 99 15.58 -6.78 -12.97
CA GLY A 99 16.20 -7.54 -11.88
C GLY A 99 15.22 -8.27 -10.97
N ASP A 100 13.92 -7.96 -11.08
CA ASP A 100 12.90 -8.64 -10.29
C ASP A 100 12.62 -10.04 -10.86
N ASN A 101 12.59 -11.06 -10.02
CA ASN A 101 12.41 -12.44 -10.46
C ASN A 101 11.80 -13.32 -9.36
N ALA A 102 11.49 -14.56 -9.69
CA ALA A 102 10.81 -15.52 -8.81
C ALA A 102 11.55 -15.82 -7.50
N SER A 103 12.86 -15.59 -7.40
CA SER A 103 13.60 -15.80 -6.15
C SER A 103 13.13 -14.86 -5.04
N SER A 104 12.50 -13.74 -5.37
CA SER A 104 11.89 -12.81 -4.42
C SER A 104 10.72 -13.41 -3.62
N LEU A 105 10.15 -14.54 -4.09
CA LEU A 105 9.11 -15.27 -3.36
C LEU A 105 9.65 -16.04 -2.15
N LEU A 106 10.95 -16.30 -2.09
CA LEU A 106 11.59 -16.99 -0.97
C LEU A 106 11.43 -16.18 0.32
N HIS A 107 11.36 -16.88 1.45
CA HIS A 107 11.07 -16.26 2.75
C HIS A 107 12.09 -15.18 3.13
N ASP A 108 13.37 -15.44 2.91
CA ASP A 108 14.47 -14.57 3.32
C ASP A 108 14.97 -13.65 2.18
N ALA A 109 14.22 -13.60 1.07
CA ALA A 109 14.60 -12.73 -0.04
C ALA A 109 14.45 -11.25 0.31
N ALA A 110 15.33 -10.43 -0.26
CA ALA A 110 15.18 -8.98 -0.20
C ALA A 110 13.92 -8.51 -0.95
N ALA A 111 13.47 -7.29 -0.63
CA ALA A 111 12.36 -6.67 -1.33
C ALA A 111 12.68 -6.53 -2.83
N PRO A 112 11.75 -6.88 -3.75
CA PRO A 112 11.88 -6.55 -5.16
C PRO A 112 12.03 -5.04 -5.39
N THR A 113 12.46 -4.64 -6.58
CA THR A 113 12.65 -3.23 -6.92
C THR A 113 11.34 -2.56 -7.30
N SER A 114 10.57 -3.13 -8.20
CA SER A 114 9.33 -2.55 -8.69
C SER A 114 8.16 -2.71 -7.69
N PHE A 115 7.21 -1.78 -7.74
CA PHE A 115 6.02 -1.85 -6.90
C PHE A 115 5.13 -3.07 -7.22
N PRO A 116 4.84 -3.38 -8.50
CA PRO A 116 4.04 -4.58 -8.80
C PRO A 116 4.69 -5.88 -8.32
N ALA A 117 6.02 -6.01 -8.41
CA ALA A 117 6.73 -7.17 -7.92
C ALA A 117 6.68 -7.26 -6.38
N LYS A 118 6.87 -6.13 -5.67
CA LYS A 118 6.65 -6.08 -4.21
C LYS A 118 5.24 -6.55 -3.85
N LEU A 119 4.25 -6.01 -4.55
CA LEU A 119 2.85 -6.35 -4.30
C LEU A 119 2.58 -7.84 -4.56
N LEU A 120 3.11 -8.41 -5.65
CA LEU A 120 3.00 -9.85 -5.93
C LEU A 120 3.54 -10.68 -4.76
N VAL A 121 4.74 -10.39 -4.27
CA VAL A 121 5.36 -11.15 -3.17
C VAL A 121 4.53 -11.03 -1.89
N LEU A 122 4.03 -9.83 -1.59
CA LEU A 122 3.20 -9.58 -0.40
C LEU A 122 1.86 -10.31 -0.49
N LEU A 123 1.20 -10.30 -1.65
CA LEU A 123 -0.05 -11.01 -1.88
C LEU A 123 0.14 -12.53 -1.86
N HIS A 124 1.24 -13.03 -2.42
CA HIS A 124 1.57 -14.46 -2.35
C HIS A 124 1.79 -14.91 -0.89
N GLY A 125 2.51 -14.12 -0.10
CA GLY A 125 2.68 -14.36 1.33
C GLY A 125 1.34 -14.35 2.10
N ARG A 126 0.44 -13.40 1.77
CA ARG A 126 -0.90 -13.33 2.34
C ARG A 126 -1.73 -14.56 2.01
N TRP A 127 -1.77 -14.96 0.74
CA TRP A 127 -2.48 -16.17 0.31
C TRP A 127 -2.04 -17.41 1.11
N ARG A 128 -0.76 -17.55 1.36
CA ARG A 128 -0.23 -18.69 2.15
C ARG A 128 -0.59 -18.64 3.63
N ARG A 129 -0.72 -17.46 4.22
CA ARG A 129 -0.95 -17.26 5.66
C ARG A 129 -2.41 -17.11 6.04
N CYS A 130 -3.20 -16.44 5.23
CA CYS A 130 -4.61 -16.16 5.50
C CYS A 130 -5.47 -16.16 4.21
N PRO A 131 -5.59 -17.32 3.53
CA PRO A 131 -6.22 -17.40 2.20
C PRO A 131 -7.70 -17.02 2.17
N SER A 132 -8.40 -17.09 3.30
CA SER A 132 -9.82 -16.72 3.38
C SER A 132 -10.06 -15.22 3.65
N ALA A 133 -9.00 -14.44 3.96
CA ALA A 133 -9.15 -13.03 4.29
C ALA A 133 -9.11 -12.15 3.02
N PRO A 134 -10.23 -11.49 2.64
CA PRO A 134 -10.27 -10.63 1.47
C PRO A 134 -9.40 -9.40 1.67
N LEU A 135 -8.98 -8.78 0.55
CA LEU A 135 -8.21 -7.56 0.53
C LEU A 135 -8.73 -6.63 -0.56
N THR A 136 -8.91 -5.36 -0.23
CA THR A 136 -9.22 -4.32 -1.22
C THR A 136 -7.96 -3.56 -1.59
N LEU A 137 -7.68 -3.47 -2.87
CA LEU A 137 -6.58 -2.70 -3.46
C LEU A 137 -7.21 -1.46 -4.12
N LEU A 138 -6.84 -0.29 -3.64
CA LEU A 138 -7.31 1.01 -4.12
C LEU A 138 -6.12 1.83 -4.64
N PRO A 139 -5.69 1.60 -5.87
CA PRO A 139 -4.66 2.39 -6.48
C PRO A 139 -5.16 3.80 -6.81
N CYS A 140 -4.30 4.80 -6.57
CA CYS A 140 -4.53 6.21 -6.82
C CYS A 140 -3.47 6.79 -7.78
N GLU A 141 -2.89 5.98 -8.62
CA GLU A 141 -1.99 6.38 -9.69
C GLU A 141 -2.76 7.04 -10.83
N LEU A 142 -2.14 7.98 -11.53
CA LEU A 142 -2.70 8.67 -12.69
C LEU A 142 -2.65 7.78 -13.95
N ILE A 143 -3.27 6.62 -13.86
CA ILE A 143 -3.37 5.61 -14.90
C ILE A 143 -4.85 5.33 -15.11
N GLU A 144 -5.31 5.39 -16.35
CA GLU A 144 -6.68 5.02 -16.69
C GLU A 144 -6.92 3.55 -16.33
N ARG A 145 -8.05 3.27 -15.63
CA ARG A 145 -8.39 1.93 -15.13
C ARG A 145 -7.27 1.34 -14.26
N ASN A 146 -6.71 2.15 -13.39
CA ASN A 146 -5.50 1.85 -12.61
C ASN A 146 -5.58 0.53 -11.82
N GLY A 147 -6.73 0.16 -11.29
CA GLY A 147 -6.93 -1.11 -10.59
C GLY A 147 -6.83 -2.31 -11.53
N GLU A 148 -7.43 -2.23 -12.70
CA GLU A 148 -7.35 -3.31 -13.70
C GLU A 148 -5.94 -3.45 -14.25
N VAL A 149 -5.28 -2.34 -14.57
CA VAL A 149 -3.89 -2.36 -15.06
C VAL A 149 -2.95 -2.95 -14.01
N LEU A 150 -3.11 -2.59 -12.74
CA LEU A 150 -2.30 -3.16 -11.65
C LEU A 150 -2.57 -4.66 -11.49
N ARG A 151 -3.83 -5.08 -11.51
CA ARG A 151 -4.21 -6.50 -11.46
C ARG A 151 -3.54 -7.29 -12.58
N ASP A 152 -3.66 -6.81 -13.81
CA ASP A 152 -3.16 -7.52 -14.98
C ASP A 152 -1.63 -7.58 -14.97
N THR A 153 -0.96 -6.53 -14.47
CA THR A 153 0.50 -6.51 -14.27
C THR A 153 0.93 -7.55 -13.23
N VAL A 154 0.24 -7.61 -12.09
CA VAL A 154 0.55 -8.57 -11.02
C VAL A 154 0.25 -10.01 -11.49
N ALA A 155 -0.85 -10.24 -12.19
CA ALA A 155 -1.19 -11.56 -12.74
C ALA A 155 -0.19 -11.99 -13.82
N GLY A 156 0.27 -11.07 -14.67
CA GLY A 156 1.32 -11.32 -15.66
C GLY A 156 2.62 -11.77 -15.01
N LEU A 157 3.06 -11.05 -13.98
CA LEU A 157 4.25 -11.45 -13.18
C LEU A 157 4.05 -12.80 -12.49
N ALA A 158 2.86 -13.09 -11.97
CA ALA A 158 2.56 -14.37 -11.34
C ALA A 158 2.73 -15.53 -12.33
N ALA A 159 2.28 -15.36 -13.56
CA ALA A 159 2.45 -16.33 -14.64
C ALA A 159 3.92 -16.47 -15.06
N GLU A 160 4.63 -15.35 -15.24
CA GLU A 160 6.06 -15.33 -15.59
C GLU A 160 6.91 -16.02 -14.53
N TRP A 161 6.64 -15.77 -13.26
CA TRP A 161 7.35 -16.38 -12.12
C TRP A 161 6.85 -17.77 -11.78
N ARG A 162 5.88 -18.31 -12.56
CA ARG A 162 5.33 -19.65 -12.41
C ARG A 162 4.84 -19.95 -11.00
N THR A 163 4.09 -19.01 -10.44
CA THR A 163 3.42 -19.21 -9.16
C THR A 163 2.33 -20.29 -9.28
N GLU A 164 1.83 -20.76 -8.14
CA GLU A 164 0.78 -21.76 -8.08
C GLU A 164 -0.51 -21.26 -8.75
N PRO A 165 -1.20 -22.07 -9.60
CA PRO A 165 -2.47 -21.69 -10.22
C PRO A 165 -3.57 -21.31 -9.21
N GLU A 166 -3.52 -21.91 -8.02
CA GLU A 166 -4.42 -21.63 -6.92
C GLU A 166 -4.24 -20.22 -6.39
N PHE A 167 -3.01 -19.70 -6.39
CA PHE A 167 -2.72 -18.31 -6.03
C PHE A 167 -3.33 -17.33 -7.07
N VAL A 168 -3.17 -17.61 -8.36
CA VAL A 168 -3.75 -16.78 -9.42
C VAL A 168 -5.28 -16.74 -9.27
N SER A 169 -5.91 -17.89 -9.05
CA SER A 169 -7.34 -17.98 -8.79
C SER A 169 -7.77 -17.24 -7.51
N TRP A 170 -6.88 -17.18 -6.51
CA TRP A 170 -7.10 -16.44 -5.27
C TRP A 170 -7.06 -14.92 -5.50
N LEU A 171 -6.15 -14.42 -6.33
CA LEU A 171 -6.09 -13.00 -6.70
C LEU A 171 -7.41 -12.51 -7.30
N GLU A 172 -8.08 -13.35 -8.10
CA GLU A 172 -9.37 -13.02 -8.72
C GLU A 172 -10.54 -13.05 -7.73
N ARG A 173 -10.53 -14.01 -6.79
CA ARG A 173 -11.67 -14.25 -5.90
C ARG A 173 -11.62 -13.52 -4.58
N HIS A 174 -10.44 -13.20 -4.08
CA HIS A 174 -10.25 -12.64 -2.74
C HIS A 174 -9.65 -11.22 -2.75
N CYS A 175 -9.18 -10.73 -3.90
CA CYS A 175 -8.70 -9.37 -4.04
C CYS A 175 -9.68 -8.53 -4.85
N VAL A 176 -10.15 -7.43 -4.26
CA VAL A 176 -10.94 -6.42 -4.97
C VAL A 176 -9.99 -5.38 -5.53
N TRP A 177 -9.95 -5.24 -6.85
CA TRP A 177 -9.10 -4.29 -7.55
C TRP A 177 -9.97 -3.10 -7.98
N ALA A 178 -10.00 -2.07 -7.16
CA ALA A 178 -10.85 -0.91 -7.40
C ALA A 178 -10.18 0.06 -8.39
N ASN A 179 -10.93 0.53 -9.38
CA ASN A 179 -10.49 1.66 -10.19
C ASN A 179 -10.79 2.96 -9.46
N SER A 180 -9.85 3.89 -9.44
CA SER A 180 -10.07 5.24 -8.96
C SER A 180 -9.90 6.24 -10.09
N LEU A 181 -10.72 7.30 -10.08
CA LEU A 181 -10.49 8.48 -10.90
C LEU A 181 -9.68 9.48 -10.07
N VAL A 182 -8.46 9.70 -10.48
CA VAL A 182 -7.55 10.66 -9.81
C VAL A 182 -7.40 11.87 -10.72
N ASP A 183 -7.72 13.05 -10.19
CA ASP A 183 -7.55 14.34 -10.86
C ASP A 183 -6.33 15.06 -10.30
N ARG A 184 -5.74 15.96 -11.11
CA ARG A 184 -4.57 16.78 -10.76
C ARG A 184 -4.97 18.20 -10.40
#